data_a39a0e6b3f49e34bc21d6d1953fa8884
#
_entry.id   a39a0e6b3f49e34bc21d6d1953fa8884
#
_cell.length_a   1.000
_cell.length_b   1.000
_cell.length_c   1.000
_cell.angle_alpha   90.00
_cell.angle_beta   90.00
_cell.angle_gamma   90.00
#
_symmetry.space_group_name_H-M   'P 1'
#
loop_
_entity.id
_entity.type
_entity.pdbx_description
1 polymer ?
#
loop_
_entity_poly.entity_id
_entity_poly.type
_entity_poly.pdbx_seq_one_letter_code
_entity_poly.pdbx_strand_id
1 'polypeptide(L)'
;MTVTKFLAASVPGAALICLLAVSTACADPVEDFYRGKTIEIAIAGAPAGGYDVAARTLAAHFSRHIPGNPTVIVKNMPGAAGLIVTNYLYNVAKRDGTVIGMPTSNVPIEPRLKLLSPDGSNVKFDLRDFAWIGTPLQEPQVTWVWHTAPAANVEDLKNNTILMGATTASADNAVLPMLVNELIGTRMKVLTGYKGQNEIDLAAERGEVQGNNTGLSNLTVNKADWLRDGKVRILLQFGNERLPQLPNVPTAIELASSDVDRAMLRFYGLKFTMARPLLIPPGVPAERIAALQAAFEATMTDSDYIDDARRIGLDTNWLGAKALADRVRDIADTPQPVVDRLHELLAHADVK
;
A
#
# COMPACT_ATOMS: atom_id res chain seq x y z
N MET A 1 -52.18 -21.00 -92.18
CA MET A 1 -51.20 -19.92 -92.03
C MET A 1 -51.43 -19.27 -90.69
N THR A 2 -50.61 -19.60 -89.70
CA THR A 2 -50.82 -19.18 -88.27
C THR A 2 -49.59 -18.42 -87.85
N VAL A 3 -49.74 -17.15 -87.54
CA VAL A 3 -48.66 -16.28 -87.08
C VAL A 3 -48.60 -16.27 -85.56
N THR A 4 -47.53 -16.79 -85.00
CA THR A 4 -47.31 -16.88 -83.57
C THR A 4 -46.64 -15.54 -83.13
N LYS A 5 -47.23 -14.80 -82.21
CA LYS A 5 -46.68 -13.62 -81.58
C LYS A 5 -45.85 -14.02 -80.35
N PHE A 6 -44.57 -13.61 -80.37
CA PHE A 6 -43.68 -13.68 -79.18
C PHE A 6 -43.99 -12.50 -78.27
N LEU A 7 -44.35 -12.75 -77.03
CA LEU A 7 -44.32 -11.73 -75.94
C LEU A 7 -42.92 -11.70 -75.30
N ALA A 8 -42.34 -10.53 -75.30
CA ALA A 8 -41.10 -10.26 -74.55
C ALA A 8 -41.48 -9.87 -73.12
N ALA A 9 -41.05 -10.67 -72.14
CA ALA A 9 -41.19 -10.38 -70.68
C ALA A 9 -40.00 -9.51 -70.22
N SER A 10 -40.32 -8.30 -69.79
CA SER A 10 -39.36 -7.39 -69.14
C SER A 10 -39.22 -7.77 -67.64
N VAL A 11 -37.99 -8.09 -67.21
CA VAL A 11 -37.64 -8.33 -65.82
C VAL A 11 -37.26 -6.98 -65.21
N PRO A 12 -37.86 -6.53 -64.10
CA PRO A 12 -37.40 -5.31 -63.40
C PRO A 12 -36.16 -5.65 -62.55
N GLY A 13 -35.07 -4.97 -62.81
CA GLY A 13 -33.84 -5.06 -62.02
C GLY A 13 -34.03 -4.52 -60.61
N ALA A 14 -34.00 -5.40 -59.62
CA ALA A 14 -33.91 -5.01 -58.22
C ALA A 14 -32.53 -4.47 -57.90
N ALA A 15 -32.43 -3.16 -57.73
CA ALA A 15 -31.22 -2.52 -57.21
C ALA A 15 -31.05 -2.89 -55.70
N LEU A 16 -30.09 -3.76 -55.43
CA LEU A 16 -29.68 -4.15 -54.07
C LEU A 16 -28.85 -2.97 -53.50
N ILE A 17 -29.49 -2.10 -52.73
CA ILE A 17 -28.79 -1.04 -51.96
C ILE A 17 -28.17 -1.75 -50.74
N CYS A 18 -26.86 -2.07 -50.81
CA CYS A 18 -26.06 -2.42 -49.64
C CYS A 18 -25.92 -1.17 -48.74
N LEU A 19 -26.74 -1.09 -47.70
CA LEU A 19 -26.47 -0.20 -46.56
C LEU A 19 -25.17 -0.68 -45.87
N LEU A 20 -24.04 -0.10 -46.16
CA LEU A 20 -22.86 -0.18 -45.36
C LEU A 20 -23.17 0.55 -44.04
N ALA A 21 -23.54 -0.24 -42.99
CA ALA A 21 -23.54 0.25 -41.63
C ALA A 21 -22.11 0.59 -41.27
N VAL A 22 -21.74 1.87 -41.44
CA VAL A 22 -20.52 2.43 -40.87
C VAL A 22 -20.74 2.42 -39.35
N SER A 23 -20.25 1.36 -38.69
CA SER A 23 -20.07 1.39 -37.24
C SER A 23 -19.11 2.53 -36.97
N THR A 24 -19.63 3.71 -36.58
CA THR A 24 -18.83 4.75 -35.98
C THR A 24 -18.22 4.12 -34.71
N ALA A 25 -16.96 3.69 -34.78
CA ALA A 25 -16.18 3.41 -33.61
C ALA A 25 -16.23 4.70 -32.77
N CYS A 26 -17.06 4.69 -31.72
CA CYS A 26 -17.09 5.77 -30.77
C CYS A 26 -15.69 5.77 -30.15
N ALA A 27 -14.85 6.74 -30.50
CA ALA A 27 -13.54 6.91 -29.92
C ALA A 27 -13.75 7.04 -28.40
N ASP A 28 -13.06 6.22 -27.63
CA ASP A 28 -13.12 6.30 -26.16
C ASP A 28 -12.48 7.65 -25.76
N PRO A 29 -13.22 8.59 -25.16
CA PRO A 29 -12.69 9.89 -24.79
C PRO A 29 -11.50 9.78 -23.82
N VAL A 30 -11.41 8.70 -23.05
CA VAL A 30 -10.32 8.45 -22.12
C VAL A 30 -9.07 8.00 -22.88
N GLU A 31 -9.24 7.11 -23.87
CA GLU A 31 -8.15 6.70 -24.77
C GLU A 31 -7.57 7.86 -25.55
N ASP A 32 -8.43 8.69 -26.15
CA ASP A 32 -8.00 9.88 -26.90
C ASP A 32 -7.29 10.89 -26.00
N PHE A 33 -7.73 11.04 -24.75
CA PHE A 33 -7.08 11.91 -23.80
C PHE A 33 -5.66 11.43 -23.45
N TYR A 34 -5.47 10.14 -23.16
CA TYR A 34 -4.18 9.61 -22.70
C TYR A 34 -3.20 9.32 -23.84
N ARG A 35 -3.65 9.21 -25.08
CA ARG A 35 -2.79 8.95 -26.25
C ARG A 35 -1.71 10.03 -26.39
N GLY A 36 -0.43 9.61 -26.33
CA GLY A 36 0.72 10.50 -26.40
C GLY A 36 0.96 11.38 -25.18
N LYS A 37 0.23 11.15 -24.07
CA LYS A 37 0.47 11.84 -22.79
C LYS A 37 1.55 11.15 -21.97
N THR A 38 2.03 11.88 -20.98
CA THR A 38 2.89 11.35 -19.91
C THR A 38 2.14 11.44 -18.59
N ILE A 39 2.06 10.33 -17.87
CA ILE A 39 1.57 10.27 -16.49
C ILE A 39 2.79 10.28 -15.56
N GLU A 40 2.77 11.19 -14.58
CA GLU A 40 3.78 11.28 -13.51
C GLU A 40 3.28 10.57 -12.26
N ILE A 41 4.05 9.61 -11.74
CA ILE A 41 3.85 9.06 -10.39
C ILE A 41 4.81 9.80 -9.45
N ALA A 42 4.30 10.76 -8.68
CA ALA A 42 5.05 11.49 -7.67
C ALA A 42 5.13 10.66 -6.38
N ILE A 43 6.34 10.34 -5.92
CA ILE A 43 6.55 9.43 -4.78
C ILE A 43 7.28 10.09 -3.63
N ALA A 44 6.94 9.70 -2.39
CA ALA A 44 7.61 10.16 -1.18
C ALA A 44 9.02 9.57 -0.99
N GLY A 45 9.41 8.58 -1.79
CA GLY A 45 10.68 7.85 -1.65
C GLY A 45 11.86 8.57 -2.28
N ALA A 46 13.04 8.40 -1.68
CA ALA A 46 14.31 8.77 -2.31
C ALA A 46 14.65 7.80 -3.48
N PRO A 47 15.46 8.24 -4.46
CA PRO A 47 15.91 7.37 -5.54
C PRO A 47 16.56 6.08 -5.01
N ALA A 48 16.30 4.97 -5.68
CA ALA A 48 16.75 3.62 -5.32
C ALA A 48 16.24 3.08 -3.95
N GLY A 49 15.37 3.82 -3.26
CA GLY A 49 14.68 3.33 -2.06
C GLY A 49 13.50 2.41 -2.39
N GLY A 50 12.95 1.72 -1.38
CA GLY A 50 11.88 0.74 -1.59
C GLY A 50 10.61 1.30 -2.25
N TYR A 51 10.27 2.57 -2.03
CA TYR A 51 9.17 3.27 -2.74
C TYR A 51 9.53 3.51 -4.21
N ASP A 52 10.76 3.91 -4.51
CA ASP A 52 11.23 4.19 -5.87
C ASP A 52 11.26 2.92 -6.71
N VAL A 53 11.82 1.85 -6.16
CA VAL A 53 11.85 0.54 -6.81
C VAL A 53 10.44 0.03 -7.10
N ALA A 54 9.54 0.05 -6.12
CA ALA A 54 8.16 -0.38 -6.30
C ALA A 54 7.41 0.46 -7.34
N ALA A 55 7.56 1.79 -7.29
CA ALA A 55 6.89 2.68 -8.24
C ALA A 55 7.40 2.50 -9.68
N ARG A 56 8.71 2.28 -9.87
CA ARG A 56 9.28 2.04 -11.20
C ARG A 56 8.88 0.68 -11.75
N THR A 57 8.82 -0.35 -10.91
CA THR A 57 8.29 -1.67 -11.31
C THR A 57 6.83 -1.56 -11.72
N LEU A 58 5.99 -0.85 -10.94
CA LEU A 58 4.61 -0.58 -11.32
C LEU A 58 4.55 0.18 -12.66
N ALA A 59 5.29 1.29 -12.80
CA ALA A 59 5.27 2.15 -13.98
C ALA A 59 5.63 1.40 -15.28
N ALA A 60 6.55 0.44 -15.20
CA ALA A 60 6.97 -0.37 -16.35
C ALA A 60 5.84 -1.22 -16.95
N HIS A 61 4.85 -1.60 -16.13
CA HIS A 61 3.73 -2.45 -16.55
C HIS A 61 2.42 -1.70 -16.64
N PHE A 62 2.24 -0.61 -15.87
CA PHE A 62 0.98 0.12 -15.74
C PHE A 62 0.51 0.78 -17.04
N SER A 63 1.45 1.32 -17.83
CA SER A 63 1.18 2.02 -19.11
C SER A 63 0.30 1.21 -20.05
N ARG A 64 0.63 -0.08 -20.25
CA ARG A 64 -0.04 -0.95 -21.23
C ARG A 64 -1.51 -1.27 -20.89
N HIS A 65 -1.91 -1.04 -19.64
CA HIS A 65 -3.27 -1.25 -19.17
C HIS A 65 -4.11 0.05 -19.16
N ILE A 66 -3.49 1.21 -19.37
CA ILE A 66 -4.20 2.48 -19.44
C ILE A 66 -4.66 2.72 -20.90
N PRO A 67 -5.95 3.02 -21.16
CA PRO A 67 -6.41 3.40 -22.49
C PRO A 67 -5.53 4.48 -23.10
N GLY A 68 -5.15 4.34 -24.37
CA GLY A 68 -4.24 5.26 -25.06
C GLY A 68 -2.75 5.04 -24.79
N ASN A 69 -2.39 4.10 -23.93
CA ASN A 69 -1.03 3.66 -23.65
C ASN A 69 -0.04 4.82 -23.40
N PRO A 70 -0.30 5.71 -22.43
CA PRO A 70 0.55 6.86 -22.13
C PRO A 70 1.92 6.43 -21.59
N THR A 71 2.93 7.29 -21.73
CA THR A 71 4.20 7.08 -21.03
C THR A 71 3.99 7.27 -19.51
N VAL A 72 4.49 6.36 -18.68
CA VAL A 72 4.45 6.50 -17.22
C VAL A 72 5.86 6.72 -16.68
N ILE A 73 6.06 7.79 -15.94
CA ILE A 73 7.35 8.16 -15.32
C ILE A 73 7.21 8.29 -13.81
N VAL A 74 8.31 8.06 -13.09
CA VAL A 74 8.37 8.22 -11.63
C VAL A 74 9.19 9.45 -11.29
N LYS A 75 8.63 10.30 -10.41
CA LYS A 75 9.29 11.50 -9.89
C LYS A 75 9.43 11.42 -8.37
N ASN A 76 10.65 11.43 -7.90
CA ASN A 76 10.94 11.43 -6.48
C ASN A 76 10.69 12.82 -5.87
N MET A 77 9.92 12.85 -4.78
CA MET A 77 9.59 14.05 -4.00
C MET A 77 9.65 13.70 -2.50
N PRO A 78 10.84 13.35 -1.98
CA PRO A 78 11.00 12.94 -0.59
C PRO A 78 10.83 14.10 0.38
N GLY A 79 10.50 13.79 1.62
CA GLY A 79 10.52 14.72 2.74
C GLY A 79 9.26 14.69 3.58
N ALA A 80 9.42 15.09 4.86
CA ALA A 80 8.38 15.13 5.88
C ALA A 80 7.51 13.87 5.90
N ALA A 81 8.13 12.69 5.81
CA ALA A 81 7.47 11.37 5.77
C ALA A 81 6.28 11.29 4.80
N GLY A 82 6.34 11.98 3.65
CA GLY A 82 5.31 11.96 2.61
C GLY A 82 4.36 13.16 2.62
N LEU A 83 4.43 14.06 3.59
CA LEU A 83 3.57 15.26 3.61
C LEU A 83 3.87 16.21 2.44
N ILE A 84 5.14 16.29 1.99
CA ILE A 84 5.51 17.16 0.86
C ILE A 84 4.78 16.74 -0.41
N VAL A 85 4.87 15.46 -0.80
CA VAL A 85 4.22 14.97 -2.01
C VAL A 85 2.69 15.06 -1.90
N THR A 86 2.11 14.80 -0.72
CA THR A 86 0.66 14.84 -0.53
C THR A 86 0.13 16.27 -0.60
N ASN A 87 0.81 17.24 0.01
CA ASN A 87 0.48 18.66 -0.12
C ASN A 87 0.61 19.15 -1.57
N TYR A 88 1.65 18.71 -2.28
CA TYR A 88 1.79 19.00 -3.71
C TYR A 88 0.61 18.48 -4.52
N LEU A 89 0.22 17.22 -4.32
CA LEU A 89 -0.91 16.61 -5.02
C LEU A 89 -2.23 17.36 -4.78
N TYR A 90 -2.46 17.78 -3.54
CA TYR A 90 -3.71 18.46 -3.18
C TYR A 90 -3.80 19.88 -3.72
N ASN A 91 -2.68 20.64 -3.64
CA ASN A 91 -2.71 22.08 -3.86
C ASN A 91 -2.14 22.53 -5.21
N VAL A 92 -1.28 21.73 -5.84
CA VAL A 92 -0.47 22.18 -7.00
C VAL A 92 -0.61 21.27 -8.21
N ALA A 93 -0.73 19.97 -8.04
CA ALA A 93 -0.75 19.00 -9.13
C ALA A 93 -1.92 19.24 -10.10
N LYS A 94 -1.72 18.88 -11.37
CA LYS A 94 -2.79 18.92 -12.36
C LYS A 94 -3.94 18.02 -11.98
N ARG A 95 -5.16 18.50 -12.21
CA ARG A 95 -6.40 17.78 -11.89
C ARG A 95 -7.02 17.13 -13.12
N ASP A 96 -6.18 16.62 -14.01
CA ASP A 96 -6.60 16.06 -15.30
C ASP A 96 -6.38 14.54 -15.43
N GLY A 97 -5.82 13.91 -14.39
CA GLY A 97 -5.50 12.47 -14.37
C GLY A 97 -4.09 12.14 -14.87
N THR A 98 -3.25 13.14 -15.19
CA THR A 98 -1.85 12.91 -15.60
C THR A 98 -0.86 12.92 -14.43
N VAL A 99 -1.34 13.12 -13.19
CA VAL A 99 -0.51 13.04 -11.97
C VAL A 99 -1.15 12.09 -10.97
N ILE A 100 -0.35 11.14 -10.49
CA ILE A 100 -0.69 10.16 -9.46
C ILE A 100 0.30 10.34 -8.31
N GLY A 101 -0.13 10.16 -7.08
CA GLY A 101 0.74 10.19 -5.92
C GLY A 101 0.95 8.83 -5.29
N MET A 102 2.14 8.61 -4.75
CA MET A 102 2.46 7.48 -3.87
C MET A 102 3.12 8.03 -2.59
N PRO A 103 2.33 8.53 -1.63
CA PRO A 103 2.83 8.94 -0.33
C PRO A 103 3.27 7.74 0.51
N THR A 104 3.81 7.99 1.71
CA THR A 104 4.09 6.91 2.67
C THR A 104 2.82 6.40 3.33
N SER A 105 2.89 5.20 3.90
CA SER A 105 1.81 4.59 4.70
C SER A 105 1.45 5.38 5.96
N ASN A 106 2.29 6.31 6.41
CA ASN A 106 1.97 7.19 7.54
C ASN A 106 0.97 8.28 7.18
N VAL A 107 0.95 8.74 5.93
CA VAL A 107 0.10 9.86 5.51
C VAL A 107 -1.39 9.64 5.79
N PRO A 108 -1.98 8.45 5.59
CA PRO A 108 -3.39 8.24 5.92
C PRO A 108 -3.76 8.43 7.40
N ILE A 109 -2.86 8.16 8.34
CA ILE A 109 -3.13 8.29 9.78
C ILE A 109 -2.68 9.64 10.36
N GLU A 110 -1.76 10.33 9.69
CA GLU A 110 -1.12 11.55 10.20
C GLU A 110 -2.09 12.71 10.51
N PRO A 111 -3.11 13.02 9.69
CA PRO A 111 -4.05 14.11 9.98
C PRO A 111 -4.77 13.93 11.32
N ARG A 112 -4.95 12.69 11.75
CA ARG A 112 -5.58 12.34 13.03
C ARG A 112 -4.55 12.22 14.15
N LEU A 113 -3.47 11.48 13.91
CA LEU A 113 -2.46 11.13 14.92
C LEU A 113 -1.50 12.27 15.24
N LYS A 114 -1.23 13.18 14.29
CA LYS A 114 -0.42 14.40 14.47
C LYS A 114 0.98 14.17 15.04
N LEU A 115 1.65 13.10 14.68
CA LEU A 115 3.01 12.82 15.12
C LEU A 115 4.06 13.63 14.35
N LEU A 116 3.84 13.84 13.04
CA LEU A 116 4.76 14.57 12.16
C LEU A 116 4.45 16.06 12.11
N SER A 117 3.25 16.46 12.48
CA SER A 117 2.77 17.83 12.51
C SER A 117 1.86 18.03 13.73
N PRO A 118 2.43 18.18 14.95
CA PRO A 118 1.65 18.26 16.19
C PRO A 118 0.61 19.38 16.21
N ASP A 119 0.89 20.51 15.60
CA ASP A 119 -0.02 21.64 15.42
C ASP A 119 -0.91 21.53 14.16
N GLY A 120 -0.70 20.50 13.34
CA GLY A 120 -1.40 20.31 12.08
C GLY A 120 -0.98 21.24 10.94
N SER A 121 -0.05 22.17 11.17
CA SER A 121 0.31 23.22 10.20
C SER A 121 0.90 22.69 8.88
N ASN A 122 1.52 21.51 8.90
CA ASN A 122 2.11 20.88 7.74
C ASN A 122 1.14 19.97 6.95
N VAL A 123 -0.05 19.71 7.48
CA VAL A 123 -1.11 18.94 6.80
C VAL A 123 -2.04 19.92 6.09
N LYS A 124 -1.88 20.11 4.78
CA LYS A 124 -2.64 21.06 3.95
C LYS A 124 -3.52 20.34 2.93
N PHE A 125 -4.12 19.22 3.35
CA PHE A 125 -4.99 18.39 2.51
C PHE A 125 -6.08 17.72 3.37
N ASP A 126 -7.18 17.34 2.71
CA ASP A 126 -8.17 16.41 3.27
C ASP A 126 -8.09 15.09 2.50
N LEU A 127 -7.88 14.00 3.20
CA LEU A 127 -7.78 12.66 2.59
C LEU A 127 -9.07 12.20 1.92
N ARG A 128 -10.21 12.75 2.34
CA ARG A 128 -11.54 12.42 1.79
C ARG A 128 -11.75 12.99 0.39
N ASP A 129 -11.00 14.02 0.01
CA ASP A 129 -11.12 14.66 -1.30
C ASP A 129 -10.32 13.94 -2.39
N PHE A 130 -9.35 13.08 -2.01
CA PHE A 130 -8.59 12.29 -2.98
C PHE A 130 -9.40 11.11 -3.51
N ALA A 131 -9.19 10.79 -4.78
CA ALA A 131 -9.58 9.50 -5.30
C ALA A 131 -8.43 8.49 -5.10
N TRP A 132 -8.76 7.31 -4.59
CA TRP A 132 -7.81 6.24 -4.34
C TRP A 132 -7.79 5.26 -5.51
N ILE A 133 -6.61 4.84 -5.96
CA ILE A 133 -6.43 3.84 -7.01
C ILE A 133 -6.33 2.45 -6.40
N GLY A 134 -5.50 2.31 -5.37
CA GLY A 134 -5.19 1.05 -4.71
C GLY A 134 -3.83 1.09 -4.04
N THR A 135 -3.40 -0.03 -3.50
CA THR A 135 -2.02 -0.25 -3.02
C THR A 135 -1.49 -1.56 -3.59
N PRO A 136 -0.29 -1.56 -4.21
CA PRO A 136 0.25 -2.76 -4.83
C PRO A 136 0.63 -3.85 -3.81
N LEU A 137 0.77 -3.48 -2.55
CA LEU A 137 1.06 -4.45 -1.50
C LEU A 137 0.55 -3.99 -0.14
N GLN A 138 0.29 -4.95 0.71
CA GLN A 138 0.15 -4.81 2.15
C GLN A 138 1.44 -5.29 2.80
N GLU A 139 1.82 -4.68 3.92
CA GLU A 139 3.06 -5.03 4.64
C GLU A 139 2.73 -5.39 6.09
N PRO A 140 2.07 -6.54 6.34
CA PRO A 140 1.75 -6.95 7.69
C PRO A 140 3.02 -7.06 8.53
N GLN A 141 2.98 -6.48 9.73
CA GLN A 141 4.11 -6.48 10.64
C GLN A 141 4.05 -7.68 11.58
N VAL A 142 5.22 -8.19 11.94
CA VAL A 142 5.35 -9.30 12.90
C VAL A 142 6.46 -9.02 13.91
N THR A 143 6.26 -9.47 15.14
CA THR A 143 7.33 -9.59 16.14
C THR A 143 7.95 -10.97 16.02
N TRP A 144 9.24 -11.02 15.80
CA TRP A 144 9.99 -12.25 15.80
C TRP A 144 11.17 -12.20 16.76
N VAL A 145 11.59 -13.37 17.22
CA VAL A 145 12.76 -13.54 18.06
C VAL A 145 13.70 -14.58 17.49
N TRP A 146 14.99 -14.42 17.74
CA TRP A 146 16.01 -15.38 17.36
C TRP A 146 15.86 -16.65 18.17
N HIS A 147 16.22 -17.81 17.64
CA HIS A 147 15.99 -19.11 18.29
C HIS A 147 16.65 -19.26 19.68
N THR A 148 17.70 -18.49 19.96
CA THR A 148 18.37 -18.49 21.29
C THR A 148 17.74 -17.54 22.29
N ALA A 149 16.78 -16.69 21.88
CA ALA A 149 16.09 -15.78 22.77
C ALA A 149 15.23 -16.58 23.79
N PRO A 150 15.12 -16.10 25.04
CA PRO A 150 14.35 -16.77 26.10
C PRO A 150 12.83 -16.52 25.93
N ALA A 151 12.31 -16.68 24.71
CA ALA A 151 10.90 -16.53 24.39
C ALA A 151 10.49 -17.54 23.30
N ALA A 152 9.55 -18.41 23.61
CA ALA A 152 8.95 -19.35 22.68
C ALA A 152 7.51 -18.97 22.29
N ASN A 153 6.88 -18.10 23.06
CA ASN A 153 5.50 -17.62 22.88
C ASN A 153 5.33 -16.21 23.46
N VAL A 154 4.14 -15.63 23.37
CA VAL A 154 3.86 -14.26 23.85
C VAL A 154 3.96 -14.14 25.37
N GLU A 155 3.61 -15.20 26.10
CA GLU A 155 3.70 -15.17 27.58
C GLU A 155 5.16 -15.02 28.03
N ASP A 156 6.09 -15.63 27.29
CA ASP A 156 7.51 -15.46 27.57
C ASP A 156 7.97 -14.00 27.33
N LEU A 157 7.34 -13.27 26.39
CA LEU A 157 7.61 -11.83 26.17
C LEU A 157 7.15 -10.97 27.36
N LYS A 158 6.16 -11.43 28.15
CA LYS A 158 5.72 -10.75 29.37
C LYS A 158 6.63 -11.05 30.55
N ASN A 159 7.21 -12.24 30.60
CA ASN A 159 8.00 -12.72 31.72
C ASN A 159 9.49 -12.42 31.58
N ASN A 160 10.01 -12.34 30.36
CA ASN A 160 11.43 -12.11 30.07
C ASN A 160 11.65 -10.77 29.36
N THR A 161 12.75 -10.12 29.69
CA THR A 161 13.20 -8.94 28.91
C THR A 161 13.86 -9.41 27.62
N ILE A 162 13.32 -8.97 26.47
CA ILE A 162 13.84 -9.29 25.15
C ILE A 162 14.41 -8.02 24.52
N LEU A 163 15.67 -8.07 24.07
CA LEU A 163 16.33 -6.95 23.42
C LEU A 163 15.97 -6.93 21.92
N MET A 164 15.29 -5.89 21.49
CA MET A 164 14.79 -5.69 20.13
C MET A 164 15.63 -4.66 19.38
N GLY A 165 16.06 -4.97 18.16
CA GLY A 165 16.74 -4.01 17.31
C GLY A 165 15.78 -3.05 16.64
N ALA A 166 16.18 -1.77 16.50
CA ALA A 166 15.39 -0.77 15.77
C ALA A 166 16.26 0.29 15.09
N THR A 167 15.74 0.95 14.07
CA THR A 167 16.47 2.00 13.36
C THR A 167 16.43 3.33 14.11
N THR A 168 15.25 3.87 14.35
CA THR A 168 15.02 5.11 15.10
C THR A 168 13.89 4.92 16.10
N ALA A 169 13.78 5.80 17.08
CA ALA A 169 12.71 5.74 18.08
C ALA A 169 11.29 5.86 17.48
N SER A 170 11.14 6.59 16.38
CA SER A 170 9.87 6.79 15.66
C SER A 170 9.59 5.74 14.57
N ALA A 171 10.50 4.82 14.31
CA ALA A 171 10.29 3.76 13.34
C ALA A 171 9.37 2.67 13.89
N ASP A 172 8.62 1.99 13.02
CA ASP A 172 7.68 0.93 13.43
C ASP A 172 8.35 -0.20 14.21
N ASN A 173 9.61 -0.50 13.92
CA ASN A 173 10.37 -1.51 14.65
C ASN A 173 10.75 -1.10 16.09
N ALA A 174 10.59 0.18 16.44
CA ALA A 174 10.65 0.65 17.83
C ALA A 174 9.25 0.87 18.43
N VAL A 175 8.36 1.50 17.66
CA VAL A 175 7.01 1.86 18.12
C VAL A 175 6.17 0.63 18.45
N LEU A 176 6.18 -0.42 17.63
CA LEU A 176 5.36 -1.60 17.85
C LEU A 176 5.73 -2.36 19.13
N PRO A 177 7.02 -2.65 19.44
CA PRO A 177 7.41 -3.21 20.73
C PRO A 177 6.93 -2.38 21.92
N MET A 178 7.03 -1.04 21.82
CA MET A 178 6.59 -0.16 22.90
C MET A 178 5.07 -0.17 23.09
N LEU A 179 4.30 -0.15 22.00
CA LEU A 179 2.84 -0.26 22.05
C LEU A 179 2.40 -1.57 22.73
N VAL A 180 2.99 -2.69 22.36
CA VAL A 180 2.60 -3.97 22.96
C VAL A 180 3.13 -4.14 24.39
N ASN A 181 4.23 -3.50 24.76
CA ASN A 181 4.63 -3.43 26.16
C ASN A 181 3.54 -2.76 27.00
N GLU A 182 3.03 -1.61 26.56
CA GLU A 182 2.02 -0.84 27.28
C GLU A 182 0.64 -1.52 27.24
N LEU A 183 0.23 -2.04 26.09
CA LEU A 183 -1.14 -2.52 25.89
C LEU A 183 -1.35 -3.99 26.21
N ILE A 184 -0.28 -4.79 26.22
CA ILE A 184 -0.34 -6.26 26.44
C ILE A 184 0.51 -6.69 27.64
N GLY A 185 1.44 -5.83 28.10
CA GLY A 185 2.30 -6.10 29.25
C GLY A 185 3.56 -6.89 28.90
N THR A 186 4.03 -6.84 27.66
CA THR A 186 5.32 -7.44 27.29
C THR A 186 6.50 -6.64 27.84
N ARG A 187 7.72 -7.18 27.78
CA ARG A 187 8.94 -6.56 28.34
C ARG A 187 10.03 -6.48 27.28
N MET A 188 9.71 -5.91 26.13
CA MET A 188 10.68 -5.72 25.08
C MET A 188 11.45 -4.41 25.30
N LYS A 189 12.79 -4.50 25.30
CA LYS A 189 13.70 -3.34 25.40
C LYS A 189 14.25 -3.03 24.01
N VAL A 190 13.98 -1.82 23.51
CA VAL A 190 14.37 -1.41 22.16
C VAL A 190 15.78 -0.80 22.18
N LEU A 191 16.64 -1.28 21.27
CA LEU A 191 17.95 -0.73 20.98
C LEU A 191 17.91 -0.07 19.60
N THR A 192 18.00 1.27 19.55
CA THR A 192 17.98 2.07 18.32
C THR A 192 19.38 2.36 17.81
N GLY A 193 19.48 2.88 16.57
CA GLY A 193 20.74 3.33 15.97
C GLY A 193 21.22 2.49 14.80
N TYR A 194 20.54 1.40 14.46
CA TYR A 194 20.81 0.63 13.25
C TYR A 194 20.40 1.42 11.99
N LYS A 195 21.21 1.36 10.92
CA LYS A 195 20.93 2.13 9.69
C LYS A 195 19.80 1.54 8.84
N GLY A 196 19.45 0.26 9.08
CA GLY A 196 18.38 -0.41 8.35
C GLY A 196 18.21 -1.85 8.77
N GLN A 197 17.23 -2.54 8.15
CA GLN A 197 16.85 -3.92 8.48
C GLN A 197 18.03 -4.88 8.40
N ASN A 198 18.88 -4.77 7.38
CA ASN A 198 20.03 -5.67 7.21
C ASN A 198 21.03 -5.61 8.36
N GLU A 199 21.25 -4.42 8.96
CA GLU A 199 22.13 -4.30 10.15
C GLU A 199 21.49 -4.93 11.39
N ILE A 200 20.17 -4.81 11.55
CA ILE A 200 19.42 -5.46 12.65
C ILE A 200 19.47 -6.98 12.50
N ASP A 201 19.30 -7.47 11.27
CA ASP A 201 19.36 -8.90 10.97
C ASP A 201 20.74 -9.47 11.32
N LEU A 202 21.83 -8.79 10.94
CA LEU A 202 23.19 -9.17 11.31
C LEU A 202 23.44 -9.09 12.82
N ALA A 203 22.88 -8.10 13.51
CA ALA A 203 22.97 -7.96 14.95
C ALA A 203 22.26 -9.13 15.68
N ALA A 204 21.14 -9.60 15.15
CA ALA A 204 20.43 -10.77 15.66
C ALA A 204 21.25 -12.06 15.46
N GLU A 205 21.85 -12.25 14.29
CA GLU A 205 22.76 -13.39 14.02
C GLU A 205 23.97 -13.42 14.97
N ARG A 206 24.47 -12.24 15.38
CA ARG A 206 25.59 -12.09 16.32
C ARG A 206 25.20 -12.14 17.79
N GLY A 207 23.88 -12.16 18.08
CA GLY A 207 23.35 -12.14 19.44
C GLY A 207 23.43 -10.76 20.13
N GLU A 208 23.65 -9.68 19.36
CA GLU A 208 23.64 -8.30 19.89
C GLU A 208 22.22 -7.88 20.24
N VAL A 209 21.20 -8.34 19.47
CA VAL A 209 19.77 -8.24 19.76
C VAL A 209 19.13 -9.62 19.68
N GLN A 210 17.98 -9.79 20.33
CA GLN A 210 17.29 -11.05 20.42
C GLN A 210 16.08 -11.15 19.49
N GLY A 211 15.69 -10.05 18.86
CA GLY A 211 14.56 -10.00 17.94
C GLY A 211 14.34 -8.63 17.30
N ASN A 212 13.29 -8.54 16.50
CA ASN A 212 12.88 -7.32 15.85
C ASN A 212 11.38 -7.36 15.53
N ASN A 213 10.81 -6.17 15.26
CA ASN A 213 9.55 -6.01 14.52
C ASN A 213 9.86 -5.66 13.09
N THR A 214 9.29 -6.41 12.14
CA THR A 214 9.53 -6.17 10.71
C THR A 214 8.33 -6.55 9.88
N GLY A 215 8.27 -6.09 8.63
CA GLY A 215 7.34 -6.61 7.64
C GLY A 215 7.54 -8.11 7.44
N LEU A 216 6.45 -8.86 7.31
CA LEU A 216 6.50 -10.31 7.14
C LEU A 216 7.32 -10.70 5.91
N SER A 217 7.30 -9.87 4.84
CA SER A 217 8.08 -10.07 3.62
C SER A 217 9.59 -10.21 3.88
N ASN A 218 10.12 -9.53 4.89
CA ASN A 218 11.54 -9.71 5.27
C ASN A 218 11.86 -11.16 5.63
N LEU A 219 10.98 -11.84 6.33
CA LEU A 219 11.17 -13.22 6.75
C LEU A 219 10.77 -14.23 5.67
N THR A 220 9.76 -13.93 4.86
CA THR A 220 9.26 -14.89 3.85
C THR A 220 10.00 -14.82 2.52
N VAL A 221 10.62 -13.66 2.21
CA VAL A 221 11.34 -13.43 0.95
C VAL A 221 12.83 -13.28 1.19
N ASN A 222 13.26 -12.28 2.00
CA ASN A 222 14.68 -11.94 2.15
C ASN A 222 15.43 -12.91 3.07
N LYS A 223 14.77 -13.50 4.05
CA LYS A 223 15.32 -14.40 5.08
C LYS A 223 14.52 -15.70 5.19
N ALA A 224 14.02 -16.20 4.05
CA ALA A 224 13.22 -17.42 4.02
C ALA A 224 13.96 -18.65 4.59
N ASP A 225 15.29 -18.67 4.49
CA ASP A 225 16.14 -19.66 5.13
C ASP A 225 16.02 -19.65 6.67
N TRP A 226 15.84 -18.50 7.29
CA TRP A 226 15.69 -18.42 8.75
C TRP A 226 14.42 -19.11 9.25
N LEU A 227 13.30 -18.95 8.50
CA LEU A 227 12.05 -19.64 8.82
C LEU A 227 12.17 -21.14 8.59
N ARG A 228 12.71 -21.53 7.43
CA ARG A 228 12.89 -22.93 7.06
C ARG A 228 13.80 -23.69 8.04
N ASP A 229 14.88 -23.06 8.50
CA ASP A 229 15.89 -23.65 9.36
C ASP A 229 15.55 -23.47 10.86
N GLY A 230 14.39 -22.87 11.19
CA GLY A 230 13.96 -22.65 12.56
C GLY A 230 14.81 -21.67 13.37
N LYS A 231 15.55 -20.76 12.67
CA LYS A 231 16.41 -19.75 13.32
C LYS A 231 15.63 -18.63 13.97
N VAL A 232 14.39 -18.40 13.53
CA VAL A 232 13.49 -17.39 14.11
C VAL A 232 12.14 -18.00 14.49
N ARG A 233 11.50 -17.40 15.49
CA ARG A 233 10.12 -17.67 15.88
C ARG A 233 9.31 -16.40 15.75
N ILE A 234 8.21 -16.44 15.00
CA ILE A 234 7.25 -15.34 14.93
C ILE A 234 6.29 -15.53 16.09
N LEU A 235 6.22 -14.54 16.99
CA LEU A 235 5.45 -14.65 18.24
C LEU A 235 4.18 -13.81 18.23
N LEU A 236 4.13 -12.75 17.42
CA LEU A 236 3.00 -11.81 17.38
C LEU A 236 2.86 -11.27 15.96
N GLN A 237 1.64 -11.01 15.53
CA GLN A 237 1.34 -10.34 14.28
C GLN A 237 0.43 -9.12 14.49
N PHE A 238 0.60 -8.11 13.63
CA PHE A 238 -0.15 -6.87 13.67
C PHE A 238 -1.11 -6.81 12.48
N GLY A 239 -2.36 -7.03 12.75
CA GLY A 239 -3.46 -7.04 11.79
C GLY A 239 -4.79 -7.23 12.51
N ASN A 240 -5.90 -6.99 11.81
CA ASN A 240 -7.24 -7.18 12.38
C ASN A 240 -7.59 -8.65 12.57
N GLU A 241 -7.00 -9.52 11.76
CA GLU A 241 -7.19 -10.96 11.74
C GLU A 241 -5.85 -11.66 11.58
N ARG A 242 -5.79 -12.94 11.95
CA ARG A 242 -4.60 -13.75 11.73
C ARG A 242 -4.38 -13.96 10.23
N LEU A 243 -3.14 -13.81 9.79
CA LEU A 243 -2.76 -14.10 8.42
C LEU A 243 -2.92 -15.60 8.12
N PRO A 244 -3.42 -15.99 6.94
CA PRO A 244 -3.58 -17.40 6.56
C PRO A 244 -2.29 -18.23 6.67
N GLN A 245 -1.13 -17.61 6.41
CA GLN A 245 0.19 -18.24 6.54
C GLN A 245 0.71 -18.29 7.98
N LEU A 246 0.07 -17.61 8.94
CA LEU A 246 0.42 -17.57 10.37
C LEU A 246 -0.78 -17.90 11.28
N PRO A 247 -1.52 -19.00 11.06
CA PRO A 247 -2.78 -19.27 11.75
C PRO A 247 -2.61 -19.50 13.25
N ASN A 248 -1.41 -19.89 13.69
CA ASN A 248 -1.11 -20.19 15.10
C ASN A 248 -0.45 -19.03 15.84
N VAL A 249 -0.12 -17.92 15.16
CA VAL A 249 0.45 -16.73 15.78
C VAL A 249 -0.69 -15.79 16.16
N PRO A 250 -0.84 -15.36 17.42
CA PRO A 250 -1.90 -14.44 17.80
C PRO A 250 -1.68 -13.04 17.22
N THR A 251 -2.76 -12.29 17.01
CA THR A 251 -2.67 -10.87 16.73
C THR A 251 -2.51 -10.06 18.03
N ALA A 252 -1.89 -8.87 17.92
CA ALA A 252 -1.81 -7.97 19.07
C ALA A 252 -3.21 -7.56 19.57
N ILE A 253 -4.19 -7.45 18.66
CA ILE A 253 -5.58 -7.09 18.98
C ILE A 253 -6.26 -8.19 19.82
N GLU A 254 -6.01 -9.48 19.52
CA GLU A 254 -6.56 -10.59 20.31
C GLU A 254 -6.08 -10.58 21.76
N LEU A 255 -4.87 -10.07 22.00
CA LEU A 255 -4.21 -10.09 23.31
C LEU A 255 -4.43 -8.81 24.13
N ALA A 256 -4.98 -7.77 23.52
CA ALA A 256 -5.22 -6.50 24.18
C ALA A 256 -6.31 -6.59 25.25
N SER A 257 -6.08 -5.94 26.40
CA SER A 257 -6.88 -6.08 27.61
C SER A 257 -8.23 -5.38 27.54
N SER A 258 -8.31 -4.23 26.84
CA SER A 258 -9.50 -3.41 26.78
C SER A 258 -9.95 -3.14 25.33
N ASP A 259 -11.21 -2.70 25.16
CA ASP A 259 -11.72 -2.29 23.85
C ASP A 259 -10.98 -1.07 23.31
N VAL A 260 -10.53 -0.16 24.16
CA VAL A 260 -9.73 1.00 23.79
C VAL A 260 -8.37 0.57 23.26
N ASP A 261 -7.70 -0.38 23.93
CA ASP A 261 -6.40 -0.91 23.48
C ASP A 261 -6.54 -1.61 22.14
N ARG A 262 -7.60 -2.41 21.96
CA ARG A 262 -7.94 -3.04 20.68
C ARG A 262 -8.15 -2.00 19.58
N ALA A 263 -8.85 -0.91 19.89
CA ALA A 263 -9.13 0.17 18.95
C ALA A 263 -7.85 0.93 18.56
N MET A 264 -6.93 1.18 19.51
CA MET A 264 -5.63 1.80 19.24
C MET A 264 -4.76 0.94 18.31
N LEU A 265 -4.65 -0.37 18.61
CA LEU A 265 -3.90 -1.31 17.78
C LEU A 265 -4.50 -1.45 16.38
N ARG A 266 -5.84 -1.45 16.28
CA ARG A 266 -6.55 -1.48 14.99
C ARG A 266 -6.26 -0.22 14.18
N PHE A 267 -6.40 0.95 14.77
CA PHE A 267 -6.14 2.23 14.10
C PHE A 267 -4.69 2.31 13.60
N TYR A 268 -3.71 2.01 14.45
CA TYR A 268 -2.30 2.05 14.06
C TYR A 268 -1.97 1.00 12.99
N GLY A 269 -2.57 -0.17 13.09
CA GLY A 269 -2.37 -1.28 12.15
C GLY A 269 -2.91 -1.03 10.75
N LEU A 270 -3.89 -0.12 10.58
CA LEU A 270 -4.46 0.20 9.26
C LEU A 270 -3.42 0.67 8.27
N LYS A 271 -2.38 1.40 8.70
CA LYS A 271 -1.31 1.85 7.81
C LYS A 271 -0.53 0.71 7.14
N PHE A 272 -0.45 -0.47 7.77
CA PHE A 272 0.24 -1.63 7.22
C PHE A 272 -0.55 -2.32 6.11
N THR A 273 -1.84 -2.07 6.04
CA THR A 273 -2.69 -2.52 4.94
C THR A 273 -2.60 -1.61 3.70
N MET A 274 -1.89 -0.48 3.80
CA MET A 274 -1.74 0.56 2.78
C MET A 274 -0.25 0.92 2.62
N ALA A 275 0.60 -0.07 2.36
CA ALA A 275 2.05 0.15 2.43
C ALA A 275 2.58 1.15 1.39
N ARG A 276 2.00 1.17 0.18
CA ARG A 276 2.35 2.09 -0.92
C ARG A 276 1.10 2.58 -1.63
N PRO A 277 0.24 3.37 -0.95
CA PRO A 277 -1.05 3.76 -1.50
C PRO A 277 -0.89 4.69 -2.70
N LEU A 278 -1.73 4.48 -3.72
CA LEU A 278 -1.80 5.33 -4.89
C LEU A 278 -3.06 6.19 -4.82
N LEU A 279 -2.89 7.48 -5.00
CA LEU A 279 -3.98 8.45 -4.93
C LEU A 279 -3.90 9.48 -6.09
N ILE A 280 -5.06 10.02 -6.43
CA ILE A 280 -5.26 10.99 -7.50
C ILE A 280 -5.70 12.32 -6.87
N PRO A 281 -5.16 13.47 -7.32
CA PRO A 281 -5.60 14.79 -6.89
C PRO A 281 -7.11 14.97 -6.96
N PRO A 282 -7.71 15.77 -6.07
CA PRO A 282 -9.15 16.07 -6.12
C PRO A 282 -9.52 16.79 -7.42
N GLY A 283 -10.75 16.53 -7.93
CA GLY A 283 -11.30 17.21 -9.10
C GLY A 283 -10.90 16.64 -10.47
N VAL A 284 -10.26 15.46 -10.50
CA VAL A 284 -10.03 14.71 -11.74
C VAL A 284 -11.37 14.13 -12.23
N PRO A 285 -11.66 14.13 -13.55
CA PRO A 285 -12.87 13.53 -14.13
C PRO A 285 -13.06 12.06 -13.75
N ALA A 286 -14.29 11.69 -13.41
CA ALA A 286 -14.62 10.36 -12.88
C ALA A 286 -14.27 9.22 -13.84
N GLU A 287 -14.45 9.42 -15.15
CA GLU A 287 -14.10 8.43 -16.17
C GLU A 287 -12.59 8.14 -16.24
N ARG A 288 -11.74 9.15 -15.98
CA ARG A 288 -10.29 8.96 -15.93
C ARG A 288 -9.86 8.28 -14.63
N ILE A 289 -10.52 8.59 -13.50
CA ILE A 289 -10.32 7.89 -12.24
C ILE A 289 -10.64 6.40 -12.44
N ALA A 290 -11.80 6.08 -12.99
CA ALA A 290 -12.22 4.71 -13.23
C ALA A 290 -11.25 3.95 -14.16
N ALA A 291 -10.76 4.60 -15.22
CA ALA A 291 -9.78 4.00 -16.11
C ALA A 291 -8.44 3.70 -15.42
N LEU A 292 -7.93 4.60 -14.57
CA LEU A 292 -6.71 4.37 -13.80
C LEU A 292 -6.88 3.27 -12.73
N GLN A 293 -8.05 3.18 -12.11
CA GLN A 293 -8.38 2.10 -11.17
C GLN A 293 -8.42 0.75 -11.87
N ALA A 294 -9.10 0.65 -13.02
CA ALA A 294 -9.16 -0.56 -13.82
C ALA A 294 -7.77 -0.97 -14.34
N ALA A 295 -6.97 -0.02 -14.80
CA ALA A 295 -5.60 -0.26 -15.23
C ALA A 295 -4.71 -0.78 -14.09
N PHE A 296 -4.89 -0.27 -12.87
CA PHE A 296 -4.19 -0.76 -11.69
C PHE A 296 -4.54 -2.22 -11.39
N GLU A 297 -5.82 -2.56 -11.33
CA GLU A 297 -6.26 -3.94 -11.08
C GLU A 297 -5.77 -4.90 -12.16
N ALA A 298 -5.80 -4.49 -13.44
CA ALA A 298 -5.24 -5.26 -14.54
C ALA A 298 -3.72 -5.45 -14.38
N THR A 299 -2.98 -4.42 -13.95
CA THR A 299 -1.55 -4.54 -13.68
C THR A 299 -1.26 -5.49 -12.52
N MET A 300 -2.06 -5.45 -11.45
CA MET A 300 -1.87 -6.32 -10.28
C MET A 300 -2.09 -7.81 -10.58
N THR A 301 -2.84 -8.11 -11.63
CA THR A 301 -3.11 -9.48 -12.10
C THR A 301 -2.27 -9.91 -13.31
N ASP A 302 -1.42 -9.01 -13.81
CA ASP A 302 -0.52 -9.25 -14.93
C ASP A 302 0.67 -10.13 -14.50
N SER A 303 0.87 -11.25 -15.18
CA SER A 303 1.95 -12.21 -14.88
C SER A 303 3.34 -11.59 -14.95
N ASP A 304 3.58 -10.69 -15.93
CA ASP A 304 4.88 -10.06 -16.10
C ASP A 304 5.20 -9.12 -14.92
N TYR A 305 4.18 -8.37 -14.44
CA TYR A 305 4.31 -7.54 -13.24
C TYR A 305 4.59 -8.39 -12.00
N ILE A 306 3.84 -9.47 -11.82
CA ILE A 306 3.99 -10.38 -10.67
C ILE A 306 5.37 -11.00 -10.64
N ASP A 307 5.89 -11.45 -11.80
CA ASP A 307 7.21 -12.05 -11.91
C ASP A 307 8.33 -11.03 -11.68
N ASP A 308 8.20 -9.81 -12.19
CA ASP A 308 9.16 -8.73 -11.93
C ASP A 308 9.15 -8.31 -10.45
N ALA A 309 7.96 -8.16 -9.85
CA ALA A 309 7.81 -7.84 -8.43
C ALA A 309 8.47 -8.93 -7.56
N ARG A 310 8.19 -10.19 -7.83
CA ARG A 310 8.79 -11.33 -7.11
C ARG A 310 10.32 -11.36 -7.23
N ARG A 311 10.86 -11.05 -8.41
CA ARG A 311 12.33 -11.05 -8.67
C ARG A 311 13.06 -10.03 -7.79
N ILE A 312 12.40 -8.92 -7.44
CA ILE A 312 12.97 -7.86 -6.59
C ILE A 312 12.50 -7.95 -5.13
N GLY A 313 11.84 -9.05 -4.74
CA GLY A 313 11.39 -9.28 -3.38
C GLY A 313 10.20 -8.43 -2.94
N LEU A 314 9.38 -7.93 -3.87
CA LEU A 314 8.11 -7.28 -3.55
C LEU A 314 7.00 -8.33 -3.45
N ASP A 315 6.23 -8.25 -2.36
CA ASP A 315 4.96 -8.97 -2.22
C ASP A 315 3.90 -8.37 -3.16
N THR A 316 2.93 -9.17 -3.58
CA THR A 316 1.87 -8.77 -4.52
C THR A 316 0.46 -8.93 -3.93
N ASN A 317 0.33 -8.84 -2.62
CA ASN A 317 -0.95 -8.88 -1.90
C ASN A 317 -1.65 -7.51 -1.92
N TRP A 318 -2.05 -7.07 -3.08
CA TRP A 318 -2.61 -5.75 -3.35
C TRP A 318 -4.03 -5.54 -2.80
N LEU A 319 -4.43 -4.26 -2.65
CA LEU A 319 -5.82 -3.84 -2.45
C LEU A 319 -6.24 -2.88 -3.55
N GLY A 320 -7.45 -3.10 -4.09
CA GLY A 320 -8.06 -2.18 -5.05
C GLY A 320 -8.64 -0.92 -4.41
N ALA A 321 -9.13 -0.04 -5.26
CA ALA A 321 -9.61 1.30 -4.92
C ALA A 321 -10.67 1.30 -3.79
N LYS A 322 -11.68 0.44 -3.90
CA LYS A 322 -12.77 0.37 -2.91
C LYS A 322 -12.24 -0.02 -1.53
N ALA A 323 -11.46 -1.10 -1.47
CA ALA A 323 -10.91 -1.60 -0.20
C ALA A 323 -9.98 -0.55 0.45
N LEU A 324 -9.17 0.14 -0.36
CA LEU A 324 -8.30 1.20 0.13
C LEU A 324 -9.11 2.40 0.68
N ALA A 325 -10.15 2.84 -0.03
CA ALA A 325 -11.04 3.89 0.44
C ALA A 325 -11.78 3.53 1.74
N ASP A 326 -12.19 2.26 1.89
CA ASP A 326 -12.80 1.77 3.12
C ASP A 326 -11.80 1.85 4.31
N ARG A 327 -10.50 1.51 4.11
CA ARG A 327 -9.46 1.69 5.14
C ARG A 327 -9.27 3.15 5.55
N VAL A 328 -9.28 4.06 4.59
CA VAL A 328 -9.19 5.52 4.88
C VAL A 328 -10.42 5.98 5.67
N ARG A 329 -11.60 5.46 5.38
CA ARG A 329 -12.81 5.74 6.16
C ARG A 329 -12.71 5.21 7.58
N ASP A 330 -12.24 3.97 7.76
CA ASP A 330 -12.01 3.37 9.09
C ASP A 330 -11.07 4.25 9.95
N ILE A 331 -10.03 4.85 9.33
CA ILE A 331 -9.16 5.83 9.99
C ILE A 331 -9.94 7.08 10.40
N ALA A 332 -10.74 7.63 9.49
CA ALA A 332 -11.52 8.84 9.74
C ALA A 332 -12.58 8.64 10.84
N ASP A 333 -13.20 7.47 10.89
CA ASP A 333 -14.29 7.13 11.81
C ASP A 333 -13.79 6.65 13.19
N THR A 334 -12.48 6.46 13.37
CA THR A 334 -11.92 6.08 14.67
C THR A 334 -12.23 7.17 15.71
N PRO A 335 -12.79 6.83 16.88
CA PRO A 335 -13.15 7.83 17.90
C PRO A 335 -11.94 8.66 18.36
N GLN A 336 -12.13 9.99 18.49
CA GLN A 336 -11.02 10.89 18.84
C GLN A 336 -10.32 10.51 20.17
N PRO A 337 -11.01 10.08 21.24
CA PRO A 337 -10.34 9.67 22.48
C PRO A 337 -9.36 8.49 22.29
N VAL A 338 -9.61 7.60 21.33
CA VAL A 338 -8.68 6.49 21.00
C VAL A 338 -7.42 7.04 20.36
N VAL A 339 -7.57 7.99 19.44
CA VAL A 339 -6.44 8.63 18.74
C VAL A 339 -5.61 9.48 19.70
N ASP A 340 -6.26 10.24 20.59
CA ASP A 340 -5.59 11.08 21.58
C ASP A 340 -4.78 10.22 22.56
N ARG A 341 -5.35 9.11 23.04
CA ARG A 341 -4.65 8.18 23.91
C ARG A 341 -3.44 7.54 23.22
N LEU A 342 -3.58 7.16 21.95
CA LEU A 342 -2.47 6.64 21.16
C LEU A 342 -1.38 7.70 20.95
N HIS A 343 -1.78 8.95 20.65
CA HIS A 343 -0.85 10.07 20.51
C HIS A 343 -0.04 10.28 21.81
N GLU A 344 -0.69 10.30 22.98
CA GLU A 344 -0.02 10.41 24.26
C GLU A 344 1.02 9.31 24.50
N LEU A 345 0.64 8.04 24.21
CA LEU A 345 1.56 6.90 24.35
C LEU A 345 2.79 7.05 23.45
N LEU A 346 2.59 7.48 22.19
CA LEU A 346 3.68 7.62 21.23
C LEU A 346 4.55 8.84 21.50
N ALA A 347 3.98 9.95 21.97
CA ALA A 347 4.74 11.15 22.35
C ALA A 347 5.68 10.92 23.55
N HIS A 348 5.29 10.05 24.50
CA HIS A 348 6.15 9.68 25.63
C HIS A 348 7.25 8.68 25.26
N ALA A 349 7.11 8.03 24.12
CA ALA A 349 8.05 7.06 23.61
C ALA A 349 9.38 7.68 23.14
N ASP A 350 9.36 8.91 22.66
CA ASP A 350 10.55 9.62 22.19
C ASP A 350 11.46 10.16 23.34
N VAL A 351 11.05 10.03 24.60
CA VAL A 351 11.71 10.65 25.76
C VAL A 351 12.56 9.67 26.58
N LYS A 352 12.60 8.38 26.22
CA LYS A 352 13.39 7.35 26.92
C LYS A 352 14.46 6.74 26.01
#